data_b703078b4edfdf059ae27951e0434366
#
_entry.id   b703078b4edfdf059ae27951e0434366
#
_cell.length_a   1.000
_cell.length_b   1.000
_cell.length_c   1.000
_cell.angle_alpha   90.00
_cell.angle_beta   90.00
_cell.angle_gamma   90.00
#
_symmetry.space_group_name_H-M   'P 1'
#
loop_
_entity.id
_entity.type
_entity.pdbx_description
1 polymer ?
#
loop_
_entity_poly.entity_id
_entity_poly.type
_entity_poly.pdbx_seq_one_letter_code
_entity_poly.pdbx_strand_id
1 'polypeptide(L)'
;YKNNTSVNKAVYSNPTIGMLSGYLELWTPGSSWDNGTKLNSSVLDANIQYVANLSVTRTPEEETMAYFDDRRNQTYGAAEGLGSLSEVYRSKSGTYTTITSIPDDATTIKYNDGNGENKGGDSNSELGSMVDLIGKLRGNYASTTPAKNFYNYMRPFRWLDPSIIIPTLVPAISTNPATDGGFPSGHTNASYLAALSLAYAVPERFQ
;
A
#
# COMPACT_ATOMS: atom_id res chain seq x y z
N TYR A 1 21.42 -0.13 12.86
CA TYR A 1 20.40 0.65 12.11
C TYR A 1 19.94 1.78 13.01
N LYS A 2 20.18 3.03 12.61
CA LYS A 2 19.70 4.20 13.35
C LYS A 2 18.21 4.34 13.10
N ASN A 3 17.42 4.44 14.15
CA ASN A 3 16.03 4.87 14.09
C ASN A 3 15.97 6.27 13.43
N ASN A 4 15.68 6.34 12.16
CA ASN A 4 15.56 7.61 11.48
C ASN A 4 14.10 8.08 11.65
N THR A 5 13.78 8.58 12.83
CA THR A 5 12.45 9.13 13.15
C THR A 5 12.23 10.53 12.56
N SER A 6 13.29 11.18 12.09
CA SER A 6 13.16 12.45 11.39
C SER A 6 12.82 12.18 9.93
N VAL A 7 11.69 12.73 9.47
CA VAL A 7 11.26 12.73 8.08
C VAL A 7 12.21 13.67 7.30
N ASN A 8 13.42 13.19 7.02
CA ASN A 8 14.31 13.92 6.14
C ASN A 8 13.87 13.68 4.70
N LYS A 9 13.44 14.74 4.04
CA LYS A 9 12.92 14.72 2.66
C LYS A 9 14.02 14.86 1.60
N ALA A 10 15.27 14.77 1.96
CA ALA A 10 16.37 14.88 0.99
C ALA A 10 16.66 13.53 0.34
N VAL A 11 16.90 13.52 -0.96
CA VAL A 11 17.25 12.33 -1.77
C VAL A 11 18.42 11.55 -1.15
N TYR A 12 19.39 12.24 -0.58
CA TYR A 12 20.61 11.62 -0.04
C TYR A 12 20.50 11.13 1.41
N SER A 13 19.45 11.51 2.10
CA SER A 13 19.31 11.23 3.53
C SER A 13 18.13 10.33 3.87
N ASN A 14 17.21 10.13 2.94
CA ASN A 14 16.09 9.21 3.12
C ASN A 14 16.23 8.03 2.15
N PRO A 15 16.37 6.78 2.65
CA PRO A 15 16.59 5.60 1.80
C PRO A 15 15.49 5.40 0.76
N THR A 16 14.22 5.59 1.13
CA THR A 16 13.10 5.38 0.20
C THR A 16 13.11 6.42 -0.93
N ILE A 17 13.42 7.67 -0.61
CA ILE A 17 13.54 8.72 -1.64
C ILE A 17 14.73 8.43 -2.54
N GLY A 18 15.89 8.08 -1.96
CA GLY A 18 17.11 7.77 -2.71
C GLY A 18 16.96 6.59 -3.67
N MET A 19 16.32 5.50 -3.23
CA MET A 19 16.06 4.32 -4.07
C MET A 19 15.16 4.63 -5.27
N LEU A 20 14.26 5.59 -5.13
CA LEU A 20 13.30 5.98 -6.17
C LEU A 20 13.77 7.21 -6.96
N SER A 21 15.01 7.66 -6.78
CA SER A 21 15.52 8.91 -7.38
C SER A 21 15.48 8.94 -8.91
N GLY A 22 15.54 7.80 -9.59
CA GLY A 22 15.35 7.70 -11.03
C GLY A 22 13.99 8.24 -11.52
N TYR A 23 12.99 8.33 -10.64
CA TYR A 23 11.71 8.94 -10.97
C TYR A 23 11.82 10.45 -11.27
N LEU A 24 12.87 11.10 -10.76
CA LEU A 24 13.16 12.52 -11.04
C LEU A 24 13.55 12.80 -12.50
N GLU A 25 13.89 11.78 -13.26
CA GLU A 25 14.08 11.90 -14.73
C GLU A 25 12.76 12.04 -15.48
N LEU A 26 11.65 11.64 -14.85
CA LEU A 26 10.31 11.66 -15.42
C LEU A 26 9.45 12.80 -14.86
N TRP A 27 9.72 13.20 -13.62
CA TRP A 27 8.87 14.08 -12.83
C TRP A 27 9.67 15.04 -11.97
N THR A 28 9.36 16.33 -12.06
CA THR A 28 9.82 17.33 -11.09
C THR A 28 8.75 17.57 -10.05
N PRO A 29 8.99 17.24 -8.76
CA PRO A 29 8.03 17.49 -7.70
C PRO A 29 7.72 18.99 -7.57
N GLY A 30 6.43 19.30 -7.40
CA GLY A 30 6.00 20.65 -7.09
C GLY A 30 5.98 20.92 -5.58
N SER A 31 5.69 22.15 -5.20
CA SER A 31 5.40 22.54 -3.83
C SER A 31 4.05 22.01 -3.35
N SER A 32 3.18 21.64 -4.29
CA SER A 32 1.86 21.03 -4.09
C SER A 32 1.71 19.84 -5.02
N TRP A 33 0.79 18.93 -4.71
CA TRP A 33 0.49 17.70 -5.46
C TRP A 33 0.06 17.95 -6.92
N ASP A 34 -0.46 19.13 -7.22
CA ASP A 34 -1.03 19.52 -8.52
C ASP A 34 -0.12 20.42 -9.37
N ASN A 35 1.03 20.85 -8.86
CA ASN A 35 1.90 21.80 -9.54
C ASN A 35 3.31 21.27 -9.85
N GLY A 36 3.50 19.98 -9.81
CA GLY A 36 4.71 19.35 -10.34
C GLY A 36 4.71 19.31 -11.86
N THR A 37 5.84 18.97 -12.44
CA THR A 37 6.05 18.99 -13.89
C THR A 37 6.41 17.61 -14.43
N LYS A 38 5.66 17.13 -15.42
CA LYS A 38 6.02 15.94 -16.19
C LYS A 38 7.18 16.29 -17.13
N LEU A 39 8.36 15.74 -16.88
CA LEU A 39 9.52 15.88 -17.76
C LEU A 39 9.42 14.93 -18.96
N ASN A 40 8.77 13.77 -18.76
CA ASN A 40 8.48 12.82 -19.82
C ASN A 40 6.99 12.49 -19.81
N SER A 41 6.19 13.36 -20.43
CA SER A 41 4.75 13.19 -20.52
C SER A 41 4.35 11.89 -21.21
N SER A 42 5.09 11.48 -22.26
CA SER A 42 4.79 10.26 -22.99
C SER A 42 4.78 9.02 -22.09
N VAL A 43 5.77 8.89 -21.21
CA VAL A 43 5.86 7.76 -20.28
C VAL A 43 4.82 7.88 -19.16
N LEU A 44 4.69 9.07 -18.59
CA LEU A 44 3.78 9.25 -17.44
C LEU A 44 2.30 9.17 -17.86
N ASP A 45 1.96 9.70 -19.03
CA ASP A 45 0.58 9.62 -19.55
C ASP A 45 0.24 8.20 -19.99
N ALA A 46 1.19 7.47 -20.58
CA ALA A 46 1.01 6.05 -20.88
C ALA A 46 0.77 5.23 -19.60
N ASN A 47 1.47 5.53 -18.53
CA ASN A 47 1.28 4.89 -17.21
C ASN A 47 -0.11 5.18 -16.63
N ILE A 48 -0.56 6.43 -16.69
CA ILE A 48 -1.89 6.84 -16.24
C ILE A 48 -2.96 6.12 -17.08
N GLN A 49 -2.79 6.09 -18.41
CA GLN A 49 -3.72 5.42 -19.32
C GLN A 49 -3.75 3.90 -19.09
N TYR A 50 -2.62 3.29 -18.76
CA TYR A 50 -2.57 1.87 -18.40
C TYR A 50 -3.44 1.57 -17.17
N VAL A 51 -3.36 2.40 -16.11
CA VAL A 51 -4.21 2.27 -14.93
C VAL A 51 -5.69 2.46 -15.28
N ALA A 52 -6.01 3.46 -16.13
CA ALA A 52 -7.38 3.68 -16.59
C ALA A 52 -7.92 2.46 -17.35
N ASN A 53 -7.13 1.88 -18.24
CA ASN A 53 -7.53 0.70 -19.01
C ASN A 53 -7.77 -0.51 -18.09
N LEU A 54 -6.91 -0.78 -17.11
CA LEU A 54 -7.16 -1.81 -16.11
C LEU A 54 -8.45 -1.55 -15.34
N SER A 55 -8.72 -0.28 -15.02
CA SER A 55 -9.93 0.10 -14.27
C SER A 55 -11.21 -0.14 -15.05
N VAL A 56 -11.23 0.02 -16.38
CA VAL A 56 -12.43 -0.20 -17.21
C VAL A 56 -12.59 -1.64 -17.69
N THR A 57 -11.52 -2.44 -17.64
CA THR A 57 -11.55 -3.86 -18.07
C THR A 57 -11.64 -4.85 -16.92
N ARG A 58 -11.60 -4.36 -15.67
CA ARG A 58 -11.65 -5.21 -14.48
C ARG A 58 -12.93 -6.02 -14.40
N THR A 59 -12.82 -7.23 -13.88
CA THR A 59 -13.96 -8.11 -13.61
C THR A 59 -14.59 -7.81 -12.24
N PRO A 60 -15.81 -8.30 -11.95
CA PRO A 60 -16.40 -8.21 -10.60
C PRO A 60 -15.55 -8.89 -9.51
N GLU A 61 -14.87 -9.98 -9.87
CA GLU A 61 -13.96 -10.68 -8.96
C GLU A 61 -12.75 -9.80 -8.62
N GLU A 62 -12.16 -9.12 -9.60
CA GLU A 62 -11.06 -8.18 -9.38
C GLU A 62 -11.48 -6.98 -8.54
N GLU A 63 -12.71 -6.46 -8.71
CA GLU A 63 -13.27 -5.42 -7.83
C GLU A 63 -13.38 -5.91 -6.38
N THR A 64 -13.88 -7.13 -6.20
CA THR A 64 -14.00 -7.77 -4.88
C THR A 64 -12.62 -7.93 -4.23
N MET A 65 -11.64 -8.43 -4.97
CA MET A 65 -10.27 -8.57 -4.49
C MET A 65 -9.66 -7.22 -4.13
N ALA A 66 -9.80 -6.22 -4.97
CA ALA A 66 -9.29 -4.87 -4.72
C ALA A 66 -9.91 -4.24 -3.46
N TYR A 67 -11.19 -4.47 -3.19
CA TYR A 67 -11.83 -4.04 -1.96
C TYR A 67 -11.18 -4.71 -0.73
N PHE A 68 -10.99 -6.01 -0.77
CA PHE A 68 -10.36 -6.73 0.34
C PHE A 68 -8.89 -6.32 0.52
N ASP A 69 -8.13 -6.15 -0.55
CA ASP A 69 -6.73 -5.73 -0.48
C ASP A 69 -6.58 -4.33 0.11
N ASP A 70 -7.53 -3.42 -0.17
CA ASP A 70 -7.52 -2.09 0.41
C ASP A 70 -8.02 -2.06 1.87
N ARG A 71 -9.00 -2.90 2.21
CA ARG A 71 -9.67 -2.86 3.53
C ARG A 71 -9.08 -3.81 4.57
N ARG A 72 -8.45 -4.91 4.15
CA ARG A 72 -7.77 -5.86 5.04
C ARG A 72 -6.33 -5.42 5.35
N ASN A 73 -5.80 -5.92 6.45
CA ASN A 73 -4.38 -5.73 6.76
C ASN A 73 -3.52 -6.46 5.71
N GLN A 74 -2.47 -5.79 5.20
CA GLN A 74 -1.62 -6.34 4.16
C GLN A 74 -0.87 -7.61 4.60
N THR A 75 -0.58 -7.76 5.90
CA THR A 75 0.00 -9.01 6.42
C THR A 75 -1.00 -10.17 6.36
N TYR A 76 -2.29 -9.89 6.56
CA TYR A 76 -3.34 -10.91 6.41
C TYR A 76 -3.39 -11.45 4.98
N GLY A 77 -3.40 -10.54 3.98
CA GLY A 77 -3.37 -10.93 2.57
C GLY A 77 -2.07 -11.63 2.19
N ALA A 78 -0.91 -11.09 2.58
CA ALA A 78 0.39 -11.69 2.28
C ALA A 78 0.54 -13.11 2.85
N ALA A 79 -0.10 -13.41 3.98
CA ALA A 79 -0.09 -14.75 4.56
C ALA A 79 -0.76 -15.81 3.68
N GLU A 80 -1.60 -15.43 2.71
CA GLU A 80 -2.19 -16.37 1.74
C GLU A 80 -1.12 -17.06 0.89
N GLY A 81 0.00 -16.39 0.64
CA GLY A 81 1.16 -16.95 -0.05
C GLY A 81 1.81 -18.15 0.67
N LEU A 82 1.53 -18.36 1.96
CA LEU A 82 1.95 -19.54 2.70
C LEU A 82 1.17 -20.82 2.33
N GLY A 83 0.13 -20.71 1.50
CA GLY A 83 -0.69 -21.83 1.06
C GLY A 83 -1.32 -22.56 2.26
N SER A 84 -1.07 -23.86 2.39
CA SER A 84 -1.63 -24.67 3.48
C SER A 84 -1.21 -24.26 4.90
N LEU A 85 -0.17 -23.44 5.05
CA LEU A 85 0.28 -22.90 6.33
C LEU A 85 -0.38 -21.54 6.67
N SER A 86 -1.17 -20.97 5.78
CA SER A 86 -1.79 -19.65 5.96
C SER A 86 -2.61 -19.55 7.24
N GLU A 87 -3.53 -20.48 7.45
CA GLU A 87 -4.39 -20.51 8.65
C GLU A 87 -3.60 -20.79 9.93
N VAL A 88 -2.60 -21.66 9.85
CA VAL A 88 -1.71 -21.95 11.00
C VAL A 88 -0.94 -20.68 11.38
N TYR A 89 -0.40 -19.95 10.39
CA TYR A 89 0.28 -18.69 10.62
C TYR A 89 -0.66 -17.66 11.25
N ARG A 90 -1.83 -17.44 10.66
CA ARG A 90 -2.82 -16.46 11.13
C ARG A 90 -3.21 -16.74 12.57
N SER A 91 -3.53 -17.99 12.89
CA SER A 91 -3.90 -18.42 14.24
C SER A 91 -2.78 -18.17 15.25
N LYS A 92 -1.53 -18.59 14.92
CA LYS A 92 -0.39 -18.50 15.83
C LYS A 92 0.23 -17.10 15.94
N SER A 93 0.02 -16.24 14.96
CA SER A 93 0.46 -14.85 14.99
C SER A 93 -0.59 -13.88 15.54
N GLY A 94 -1.84 -14.32 15.70
CA GLY A 94 -2.95 -13.44 16.02
C GLY A 94 -3.30 -12.47 14.87
N THR A 95 -2.96 -12.86 13.64
CA THR A 95 -3.36 -12.11 12.43
C THR A 95 -4.79 -12.47 12.08
N TYR A 96 -5.68 -11.48 12.04
CA TYR A 96 -7.09 -11.74 11.69
C TYR A 96 -7.76 -10.53 11.02
N THR A 97 -8.91 -10.78 10.42
CA THR A 97 -9.83 -9.76 9.94
C THR A 97 -11.28 -10.17 10.21
N THR A 98 -12.13 -9.19 10.45
CA THR A 98 -13.59 -9.36 10.51
C THR A 98 -14.24 -9.03 9.16
N ILE A 99 -13.48 -8.47 8.22
CA ILE A 99 -13.95 -8.11 6.87
C ILE A 99 -13.96 -9.38 6.00
N THR A 100 -15.07 -10.10 6.02
CA THR A 100 -15.23 -11.38 5.29
C THR A 100 -16.09 -11.26 4.03
N SER A 101 -16.87 -10.18 3.94
CA SER A 101 -17.71 -9.85 2.78
C SER A 101 -17.68 -8.34 2.51
N ILE A 102 -18.13 -7.92 1.35
CA ILE A 102 -18.37 -6.51 1.06
C ILE A 102 -19.74 -6.15 1.62
N PRO A 103 -19.83 -5.17 2.54
CA PRO A 103 -21.12 -4.69 3.06
C PRO A 103 -21.96 -4.03 1.96
N ASP A 104 -23.27 -4.11 2.07
CA ASP A 104 -24.20 -3.54 1.08
C ASP A 104 -24.06 -2.01 0.95
N ASP A 105 -23.62 -1.34 2.01
CA ASP A 105 -23.41 0.11 2.08
C ASP A 105 -21.93 0.54 1.87
N ALA A 106 -21.06 -0.37 1.44
CA ALA A 106 -19.64 -0.09 1.19
C ALA A 106 -19.38 1.01 0.15
N THR A 107 -20.37 1.34 -0.67
CA THR A 107 -20.31 2.48 -1.61
C THR A 107 -20.47 3.85 -0.94
N THR A 108 -20.91 3.88 0.30
CA THR A 108 -21.17 5.11 1.07
C THR A 108 -20.38 5.18 2.37
N ILE A 109 -20.02 4.03 2.94
CA ILE A 109 -19.31 3.93 4.21
C ILE A 109 -17.93 3.34 3.99
N LYS A 110 -16.91 4.04 4.50
CA LYS A 110 -15.56 3.49 4.59
C LYS A 110 -15.45 2.58 5.81
N TYR A 111 -15.39 1.29 5.58
CA TYR A 111 -15.02 0.33 6.62
C TYR A 111 -13.52 0.43 6.90
N ASN A 112 -13.16 0.63 8.14
CA ASN A 112 -11.80 0.93 8.53
C ASN A 112 -11.10 -0.33 9.02
N ASP A 113 -9.90 -0.55 8.53
CA ASP A 113 -9.00 -1.62 8.94
C ASP A 113 -8.26 -1.34 10.27
N GLY A 114 -8.40 -0.13 10.83
CA GLY A 114 -7.62 0.35 11.97
C GLY A 114 -8.22 0.14 13.36
N ASN A 115 -9.48 -0.30 13.49
CA ASN A 115 -10.22 -0.25 14.75
C ASN A 115 -10.33 -1.60 15.48
N GLY A 116 -9.34 -2.48 15.38
CA GLY A 116 -9.36 -3.80 16.00
C GLY A 116 -10.10 -4.87 15.19
N GLU A 117 -10.69 -4.50 14.07
CA GLU A 117 -11.37 -5.39 13.13
C GLU A 117 -10.40 -6.12 12.21
N ASN A 118 -9.18 -5.62 12.13
CA ASN A 118 -8.12 -6.10 11.28
C ASN A 118 -6.78 -6.02 12.01
N LYS A 119 -6.16 -7.16 12.27
CA LYS A 119 -4.84 -7.19 12.90
C LYS A 119 -3.81 -7.82 11.98
N GLY A 120 -2.66 -7.15 11.86
CA GLY A 120 -1.47 -7.71 11.23
C GLY A 120 -0.74 -8.74 12.10
N GLY A 121 -1.19 -8.92 13.35
CA GLY A 121 -0.67 -9.86 14.33
C GLY A 121 -0.61 -9.28 15.74
N ASP A 122 -0.25 -10.13 16.70
CA ASP A 122 -0.07 -9.78 18.11
C ASP A 122 1.37 -10.14 18.54
N SER A 123 2.11 -9.15 19.05
CA SER A 123 3.48 -9.34 19.54
C SER A 123 3.59 -10.31 20.72
N ASN A 124 2.49 -10.55 21.44
CA ASN A 124 2.44 -11.52 22.54
C ASN A 124 2.00 -12.92 22.09
N SER A 125 1.74 -13.12 20.81
CA SER A 125 1.38 -14.42 20.25
C SER A 125 2.57 -15.37 20.15
N GLU A 126 2.30 -16.64 19.83
CA GLU A 126 3.35 -17.66 19.63
C GLU A 126 4.36 -17.24 18.55
N LEU A 127 3.93 -16.51 17.51
CA LEU A 127 4.77 -15.95 16.45
C LEU A 127 5.03 -14.44 16.62
N GLY A 128 4.97 -13.92 17.84
CA GLY A 128 5.12 -12.50 18.13
C GLY A 128 6.41 -11.88 17.61
N SER A 129 7.53 -12.63 17.62
CA SER A 129 8.79 -12.15 17.04
C SER A 129 8.70 -11.88 15.53
N MET A 130 7.92 -12.68 14.80
CA MET A 130 7.68 -12.45 13.37
C MET A 130 6.76 -11.25 13.15
N VAL A 131 5.73 -11.10 13.98
CA VAL A 131 4.85 -9.93 13.96
C VAL A 131 5.67 -8.65 14.19
N ASP A 132 6.57 -8.66 15.17
CA ASP A 132 7.46 -7.53 15.47
C ASP A 132 8.42 -7.22 14.33
N LEU A 133 8.98 -8.25 13.69
CA LEU A 133 9.86 -8.07 12.54
C LEU A 133 9.13 -7.35 11.40
N ILE A 134 7.96 -7.84 11.03
CA ILE A 134 7.12 -7.22 9.96
C ILE A 134 6.75 -5.79 10.35
N GLY A 135 6.31 -5.58 11.58
CA GLY A 135 5.92 -4.26 12.08
C GLY A 135 7.07 -3.25 12.05
N LYS A 136 8.27 -3.65 12.47
CA LYS A 136 9.48 -2.80 12.44
C LYS A 136 9.91 -2.46 11.03
N LEU A 137 9.90 -3.42 10.13
CA LEU A 137 10.25 -3.18 8.71
C LEU A 137 9.27 -2.21 8.06
N ARG A 138 7.97 -2.39 8.27
CA ARG A 138 6.92 -1.52 7.72
C ARG A 138 6.92 -0.11 8.33
N GLY A 139 7.15 0.00 9.63
CA GLY A 139 6.99 1.27 10.35
C GLY A 139 8.20 2.19 10.25
N ASN A 140 9.39 1.69 10.58
CA ASN A 140 10.54 2.54 10.88
C ASN A 140 11.49 2.74 9.69
N TYR A 141 11.66 1.71 8.85
CA TYR A 141 12.75 1.69 7.86
C TYR A 141 12.27 1.84 6.42
N ALA A 142 11.08 1.38 6.12
CA ALA A 142 10.56 1.33 4.77
C ALA A 142 9.20 2.04 4.63
N SER A 143 8.91 3.00 5.49
CA SER A 143 7.71 3.84 5.33
C SER A 143 7.78 4.61 4.02
N THR A 144 6.70 4.56 3.24
CA THR A 144 6.57 5.31 1.99
C THR A 144 6.21 6.78 2.20
N THR A 145 5.82 7.18 3.40
CA THR A 145 5.34 8.54 3.69
C THR A 145 6.34 9.64 3.32
N PRO A 146 7.65 9.53 3.66
CA PRO A 146 8.62 10.55 3.24
C PRO A 146 8.71 10.69 1.72
N ALA A 147 8.72 9.58 1.00
CA ALA A 147 8.78 9.58 -0.47
C ALA A 147 7.49 10.12 -1.10
N LYS A 148 6.31 9.74 -0.58
CA LYS A 148 5.04 10.34 -1.03
C LYS A 148 5.03 11.86 -0.89
N ASN A 149 5.51 12.36 0.25
CA ASN A 149 5.58 13.80 0.52
C ASN A 149 6.65 14.52 -0.30
N PHE A 150 7.70 13.79 -0.72
CA PHE A 150 8.75 14.35 -1.56
C PHE A 150 8.34 14.39 -3.03
N TYR A 151 7.92 13.24 -3.59
CA TYR A 151 7.54 13.16 -5.00
C TYR A 151 6.23 13.88 -5.29
N ASN A 152 5.32 13.89 -4.32
CA ASN A 152 4.06 14.64 -4.38
C ASN A 152 3.29 14.45 -5.70
N TYR A 153 3.28 13.20 -6.19
CA TYR A 153 2.68 12.82 -7.46
C TYR A 153 1.20 12.45 -7.28
N MET A 154 0.34 13.04 -8.08
CA MET A 154 -1.10 12.78 -8.01
C MET A 154 -1.46 11.32 -8.29
N ARG A 155 -2.53 10.85 -7.67
CA ARG A 155 -3.13 9.56 -8.01
C ARG A 155 -3.72 9.60 -9.42
N PRO A 156 -3.73 8.44 -10.15
CA PRO A 156 -4.21 8.39 -11.53
C PRO A 156 -5.61 8.97 -11.74
N PHE A 157 -6.56 8.70 -10.85
CA PHE A 157 -7.93 9.21 -10.98
C PHE A 157 -8.05 10.74 -10.89
N ARG A 158 -7.04 11.42 -10.34
CA ARG A 158 -7.01 12.89 -10.28
C ARG A 158 -6.47 13.51 -11.57
N TRP A 159 -5.76 12.72 -12.39
CA TRP A 159 -5.35 13.11 -13.74
C TRP A 159 -6.45 12.88 -14.77
N LEU A 160 -7.39 11.99 -14.46
CA LEU A 160 -8.44 11.51 -15.33
C LEU A 160 -9.83 11.75 -14.71
N ASP A 161 -10.78 10.92 -15.09
CA ASP A 161 -12.14 10.94 -14.54
C ASP A 161 -12.19 10.09 -13.24
N PRO A 162 -12.72 10.61 -12.13
CA PRO A 162 -12.95 9.84 -10.91
C PRO A 162 -13.82 8.58 -11.09
N SER A 163 -14.60 8.48 -12.16
CA SER A 163 -15.42 7.30 -12.47
C SER A 163 -14.64 6.01 -12.68
N ILE A 164 -13.30 6.09 -12.88
CA ILE A 164 -12.44 4.92 -12.94
C ILE A 164 -12.30 4.21 -11.59
N ILE A 165 -12.69 4.86 -10.49
CA ILE A 165 -12.56 4.31 -9.14
C ILE A 165 -13.62 3.24 -8.93
N ILE A 166 -13.25 2.15 -8.29
CA ILE A 166 -14.19 1.11 -7.84
C ILE A 166 -15.20 1.75 -6.87
N PRO A 167 -16.52 1.62 -7.09
CA PRO A 167 -17.53 2.30 -6.29
C PRO A 167 -17.38 2.06 -4.78
N THR A 168 -17.06 0.84 -4.36
CA THR A 168 -16.85 0.48 -2.95
C THR A 168 -15.58 1.08 -2.32
N LEU A 169 -14.67 1.64 -3.14
CA LEU A 169 -13.46 2.33 -2.68
C LEU A 169 -13.60 3.86 -2.70
N VAL A 170 -14.69 4.40 -3.24
CA VAL A 170 -14.93 5.86 -3.25
C VAL A 170 -14.91 6.45 -1.85
N PRO A 171 -15.53 5.83 -0.82
CA PRO A 171 -15.48 6.38 0.55
C PRO A 171 -14.08 6.39 1.18
N ALA A 172 -13.13 5.67 0.59
CA ALA A 172 -11.74 5.62 1.06
C ALA A 172 -10.86 6.75 0.50
N ILE A 173 -11.35 7.51 -0.48
CA ILE A 173 -10.62 8.60 -1.09
C ILE A 173 -10.35 9.68 -0.04
N SER A 174 -9.11 10.19 -0.01
CA SER A 174 -8.76 11.32 0.85
C SER A 174 -9.54 12.57 0.42
N THR A 175 -10.12 13.26 1.39
CA THR A 175 -10.74 14.58 1.17
C THR A 175 -9.71 15.69 1.03
N ASN A 176 -8.44 15.41 1.42
CA ASN A 176 -7.33 16.35 1.27
C ASN A 176 -6.35 15.86 0.19
N PRO A 177 -6.47 16.33 -1.05
CA PRO A 177 -5.59 15.94 -2.14
C PRO A 177 -4.11 16.25 -1.88
N ALA A 178 -3.81 17.32 -1.16
CA ALA A 178 -2.45 17.77 -0.89
C ALA A 178 -1.60 16.75 -0.11
N THR A 179 -2.24 15.81 0.59
CA THR A 179 -1.58 14.76 1.38
C THR A 179 -1.80 13.36 0.78
N ASP A 180 -2.47 13.27 -0.38
CA ASP A 180 -2.87 12.01 -1.00
C ASP A 180 -1.98 11.66 -2.21
N GLY A 181 -0.67 11.60 -2.00
CA GLY A 181 0.29 11.21 -3.03
C GLY A 181 0.06 9.79 -3.55
N GLY A 182 0.12 9.64 -4.89
CA GLY A 182 -0.05 8.35 -5.58
C GLY A 182 1.21 7.50 -5.63
N PHE A 183 2.38 8.10 -5.47
CA PHE A 183 3.68 7.44 -5.62
C PHE A 183 4.59 7.71 -4.41
N PRO A 184 5.26 6.67 -3.88
CA PRO A 184 5.07 5.24 -4.14
C PRO A 184 3.81 4.67 -3.47
N SER A 185 3.40 3.45 -3.87
CA SER A 185 2.25 2.78 -3.25
C SER A 185 2.58 2.26 -1.85
N GLY A 186 1.80 2.69 -0.85
CA GLY A 186 1.93 2.22 0.53
C GLY A 186 1.48 0.76 0.71
N HIS A 187 0.38 0.38 0.09
CA HIS A 187 -0.13 -1.00 0.15
C HIS A 187 0.84 -1.99 -0.50
N THR A 188 1.32 -1.70 -1.71
CA THR A 188 2.33 -2.53 -2.38
C THR A 188 3.56 -2.71 -1.51
N ASN A 189 4.12 -1.62 -0.97
CA ASN A 189 5.29 -1.69 -0.11
C ASN A 189 5.04 -2.55 1.13
N ALA A 190 3.90 -2.36 1.80
CA ALA A 190 3.56 -3.11 3.01
C ALA A 190 3.35 -4.61 2.75
N SER A 191 2.68 -4.96 1.63
CA SER A 191 2.47 -6.35 1.23
C SER A 191 3.78 -7.05 0.87
N TYR A 192 4.64 -6.40 0.08
CA TYR A 192 5.96 -6.95 -0.26
C TYR A 192 6.84 -7.13 0.97
N LEU A 193 6.87 -6.19 1.91
CA LEU A 193 7.66 -6.33 3.13
C LEU A 193 7.16 -7.48 4.00
N ALA A 194 5.84 -7.67 4.12
CA ALA A 194 5.27 -8.80 4.82
C ALA A 194 5.61 -10.13 4.12
N ALA A 195 5.41 -10.21 2.81
CA ALA A 195 5.71 -11.39 2.02
C ALA A 195 7.21 -11.78 2.09
N LEU A 196 8.11 -10.82 1.91
CA LEU A 196 9.56 -11.07 2.02
C LEU A 196 9.97 -11.50 3.41
N SER A 197 9.35 -10.96 4.47
CA SER A 197 9.61 -11.39 5.84
C SER A 197 9.18 -12.83 6.07
N LEU A 198 8.01 -13.21 5.56
CA LEU A 198 7.50 -14.59 5.62
C LEU A 198 8.38 -15.52 4.79
N ALA A 199 8.80 -15.12 3.60
CA ALA A 199 9.71 -15.89 2.76
C ALA A 199 11.07 -16.13 3.45
N TYR A 200 11.58 -15.12 4.14
CA TYR A 200 12.81 -15.27 4.92
C TYR A 200 12.67 -16.27 6.08
N ALA A 201 11.49 -16.30 6.71
CA ALA A 201 11.23 -17.20 7.83
C ALA A 201 10.93 -18.64 7.41
N VAL A 202 10.34 -18.83 6.21
CA VAL A 202 9.93 -20.15 5.68
C VAL A 202 10.41 -20.29 4.22
N PRO A 203 11.73 -20.29 3.99
CA PRO A 203 12.30 -20.20 2.63
C PRO A 203 11.89 -21.35 1.71
N GLU A 204 11.62 -22.53 2.26
CA GLU A 204 11.18 -23.70 1.49
C GLU A 204 9.82 -23.56 0.85
N ARG A 205 9.05 -22.52 1.20
CA ARG A 205 7.73 -22.22 0.63
C ARG A 205 7.76 -21.15 -0.47
N PHE A 206 8.89 -20.48 -0.64
CA PHE A 206 9.05 -19.33 -1.53
C PHE A 206 10.16 -19.53 -2.57
N GLN A 207 10.41 -20.77 -2.94
CA GLN A 207 11.33 -21.12 -4.03
C GLN A 207 10.69 -20.96 -5.39
#